data_4bc2afef27f0b78e04d978ca0d1dabb3
#
_entry.id   4bc2afef27f0b78e04d978ca0d1dabb3
#
_cell.length_a   1.000
_cell.length_b   1.000
_cell.length_c   1.000
_cell.angle_alpha   90.00
_cell.angle_beta   90.00
_cell.angle_gamma   90.00
#
_symmetry.space_group_name_H-M   'P 1'
#
loop_
_entity.id
_entity.type
_entity.pdbx_description
1 polymer ?
#
loop_
_entity_poly.entity_id
_entity_poly.type
_entity_poly.pdbx_seq_one_letter_code
_entity_poly.pdbx_strand_id
1 'polypeptide(L)'
;DGLLSALEKIRDKIRYRHGRAYDKFRKKYDGVVEGFLKDLISSIKSYPLGEDIKEDLIEQYEGYLERKELPDSLADAYPGRLKRKLKEAKEETKALEEEYEDQFDEAMQDYLDLLTKTANSVLKKGEVAKGKMFILENKVTTDNKDRFEKIMDKEKVPLPKEA
;
A
#
# COMPACT_ATOMS: atom_id res chain seq x y z
N ASP A 1 -18.77 17.37 0.12
CA ASP A 1 -17.92 18.51 0.32
C ASP A 1 -17.12 18.84 -0.95
N GLY A 2 -17.17 20.10 -1.38
CA GLY A 2 -16.53 20.56 -2.61
C GLY A 2 -15.02 20.43 -2.63
N LEU A 3 -14.36 20.55 -1.47
CA LEU A 3 -12.91 20.42 -1.37
C LEU A 3 -12.47 18.99 -1.62
N LEU A 4 -13.12 18.03 -0.98
CA LEU A 4 -12.79 16.62 -1.17
C LEU A 4 -13.08 16.19 -2.61
N SER A 5 -14.20 16.62 -3.18
CA SER A 5 -14.54 16.33 -4.57
C SER A 5 -13.48 16.86 -5.53
N ALA A 6 -13.00 18.10 -5.31
CA ALA A 6 -11.94 18.69 -6.12
C ALA A 6 -10.64 17.90 -6.01
N LEU A 7 -10.28 17.45 -4.81
CA LEU A 7 -9.08 16.65 -4.59
C LEU A 7 -9.22 15.27 -5.24
N GLU A 8 -10.37 14.64 -5.13
CA GLU A 8 -10.63 13.32 -5.74
C GLU A 8 -10.51 13.35 -7.26
N LYS A 9 -10.84 14.46 -7.91
CA LYS A 9 -10.65 14.60 -9.36
C LYS A 9 -9.17 14.49 -9.74
N ILE A 10 -8.29 15.08 -8.93
CA ILE A 10 -6.84 15.01 -9.17
C ILE A 10 -6.36 13.60 -8.91
N ARG A 11 -6.80 12.98 -7.82
CA ARG A 11 -6.46 11.59 -7.49
C ARG A 11 -6.91 10.62 -8.59
N ASP A 12 -8.09 10.82 -9.15
CA ASP A 12 -8.59 10.01 -10.26
C ASP A 12 -7.72 10.13 -11.50
N LYS A 13 -7.22 11.33 -11.82
CA LYS A 13 -6.30 11.54 -12.94
C LYS A 13 -5.00 10.75 -12.74
N ILE A 14 -4.46 10.76 -11.53
CA ILE A 14 -3.23 10.03 -11.21
C ILE A 14 -3.46 8.52 -11.30
N ARG A 15 -4.57 8.04 -10.78
CA ARG A 15 -4.93 6.61 -10.90
C ARG A 15 -5.12 6.21 -12.37
N TYR A 16 -5.68 7.09 -13.19
CA TYR A 16 -5.83 6.83 -14.63
C TYR A 16 -4.47 6.72 -15.32
N ARG A 17 -3.54 7.62 -15.01
CA ARG A 17 -2.21 7.64 -15.63
C ARG A 17 -1.30 6.51 -15.17
N HIS A 18 -1.34 6.18 -13.91
CA HIS A 18 -0.36 5.28 -13.28
C HIS A 18 -0.98 4.02 -12.64
N GLY A 19 -2.30 3.97 -12.53
CA GLY A 19 -2.98 2.91 -11.81
C GLY A 19 -2.77 1.51 -12.39
N ARG A 20 -2.68 1.41 -13.72
CA ARG A 20 -2.51 0.10 -14.37
C ARG A 20 -1.19 -0.57 -13.98
N ALA A 21 -0.10 0.20 -13.99
CA ALA A 21 1.22 -0.30 -13.61
C ALA A 21 1.24 -0.65 -12.11
N TYR A 22 0.63 0.21 -11.30
CA TYR A 22 0.52 -0.01 -9.87
C TYR A 22 -0.30 -1.26 -9.55
N ASP A 23 -1.45 -1.43 -10.18
CA ASP A 23 -2.32 -2.59 -9.96
C ASP A 23 -1.60 -3.90 -10.34
N LYS A 24 -0.82 -3.87 -11.43
CA LYS A 24 -0.02 -5.02 -11.84
C LYS A 24 1.03 -5.38 -10.80
N PHE A 25 1.74 -4.38 -10.28
CA PHE A 25 2.70 -4.58 -9.21
C PHE A 25 2.03 -5.14 -7.95
N ARG A 26 0.93 -4.51 -7.54
CA ARG A 26 0.22 -4.92 -6.32
C ARG A 26 -0.32 -6.35 -6.43
N LYS A 27 -0.83 -6.72 -7.59
CA LYS A 27 -1.33 -8.07 -7.83
C LYS A 27 -0.20 -9.11 -7.69
N LYS A 28 0.98 -8.83 -8.23
CA LYS A 28 2.14 -9.72 -8.10
C LYS A 28 2.60 -9.81 -6.64
N TYR A 29 2.71 -8.67 -5.99
CA TYR A 29 3.12 -8.59 -4.60
C TYR A 29 2.18 -9.37 -3.69
N ASP A 30 0.90 -9.09 -3.78
CA ASP A 30 -0.12 -9.77 -2.98
C ASP A 30 -0.15 -11.27 -3.27
N GLY A 31 0.07 -11.67 -4.51
CA GLY A 31 0.16 -13.08 -4.89
C GLY A 31 1.28 -13.81 -4.18
N VAL A 32 2.45 -13.18 -4.04
CA VAL A 32 3.58 -13.78 -3.31
C VAL A 32 3.25 -13.93 -1.83
N VAL A 33 2.72 -12.87 -1.22
CA VAL A 33 2.35 -12.87 0.20
C VAL A 33 1.28 -13.91 0.48
N GLU A 34 0.20 -13.92 -0.31
CA GLU A 34 -0.90 -14.87 -0.15
C GLU A 34 -0.46 -16.31 -0.36
N GLY A 35 0.38 -16.56 -1.35
CA GLY A 35 0.90 -17.90 -1.64
C GLY A 35 1.65 -18.47 -0.46
N PHE A 36 2.55 -17.67 0.13
CA PHE A 36 3.29 -18.09 1.31
C PHE A 36 2.37 -18.32 2.52
N LEU A 37 1.49 -17.36 2.83
CA LEU A 37 0.64 -17.45 4.02
C LEU A 37 -0.39 -18.57 3.93
N LYS A 38 -0.95 -18.84 2.76
CA LYS A 38 -1.87 -19.95 2.56
C LYS A 38 -1.17 -21.29 2.75
N ASP A 39 0.07 -21.42 2.27
CA ASP A 39 0.88 -22.63 2.47
C ASP A 39 1.21 -22.79 3.96
N LEU A 40 1.59 -21.72 4.64
CA LEU A 40 1.87 -21.74 6.08
C LEU A 40 0.63 -22.17 6.89
N ILE A 41 -0.50 -21.58 6.64
CA ILE A 41 -1.76 -21.91 7.33
C ILE A 41 -2.14 -23.36 7.07
N SER A 42 -2.04 -23.82 5.83
CA SER A 42 -2.32 -25.21 5.47
C SER A 42 -1.39 -26.17 6.22
N SER A 43 -0.10 -25.81 6.32
CA SER A 43 0.88 -26.61 7.05
C SER A 43 0.55 -26.69 8.54
N ILE A 44 0.16 -25.58 9.15
CA ILE A 44 -0.23 -25.54 10.57
C ILE A 44 -1.40 -26.47 10.84
N LYS A 45 -2.38 -26.50 9.94
CA LYS A 45 -3.56 -27.37 10.08
C LYS A 45 -3.20 -28.85 10.13
N SER A 46 -2.09 -29.25 9.51
CA SER A 46 -1.63 -30.63 9.47
C SER A 46 -0.72 -31.04 10.64
N TYR A 47 -0.29 -30.09 11.47
CA TYR A 47 0.62 -30.37 12.56
C TYR A 47 -0.10 -31.01 13.76
N PRO A 48 0.60 -31.87 14.54
CA PRO A 48 0.01 -32.49 15.73
C PRO A 48 0.03 -31.55 16.92
N LEU A 49 -0.63 -30.42 16.79
CA LEU A 49 -0.78 -29.41 17.85
C LEU A 49 -2.18 -29.50 18.46
N GLY A 50 -2.33 -29.02 19.69
CA GLY A 50 -3.63 -28.85 20.30
C GLY A 50 -4.47 -27.88 19.50
N GLU A 51 -5.79 -28.10 19.45
CA GLU A 51 -6.71 -27.29 18.67
C GLU A 51 -6.66 -25.80 19.04
N ASP A 52 -6.55 -25.49 20.32
CA ASP A 52 -6.46 -24.10 20.78
C ASP A 52 -5.23 -23.40 20.22
N ILE A 53 -4.08 -24.09 20.20
CA ILE A 53 -2.83 -23.56 19.67
C ILE A 53 -2.94 -23.34 18.16
N LYS A 54 -3.51 -24.32 17.44
CA LYS A 54 -3.74 -24.19 15.99
C LYS A 54 -4.63 -22.99 15.66
N GLU A 55 -5.74 -22.85 16.37
CA GLU A 55 -6.69 -21.75 16.14
C GLU A 55 -6.01 -20.41 16.34
N ASP A 56 -5.22 -20.25 17.41
CA ASP A 56 -4.50 -19.01 17.68
C ASP A 56 -3.48 -18.68 16.59
N LEU A 57 -2.72 -19.67 16.15
CA LEU A 57 -1.73 -19.47 15.08
C LEU A 57 -2.40 -19.14 13.76
N ILE A 58 -3.45 -19.86 13.39
CA ILE A 58 -4.19 -19.61 12.15
C ILE A 58 -4.79 -18.22 12.17
N GLU A 59 -5.41 -17.80 13.28
CA GLU A 59 -5.95 -16.47 13.43
C GLU A 59 -4.88 -15.40 13.24
N GLN A 60 -3.70 -15.59 13.85
CA GLN A 60 -2.57 -14.68 13.72
C GLN A 60 -2.15 -14.52 12.25
N TYR A 61 -1.99 -15.64 11.52
CA TYR A 61 -1.55 -15.59 10.13
C TYR A 61 -2.65 -15.18 9.16
N GLU A 62 -3.91 -15.40 9.49
CA GLU A 62 -5.02 -14.83 8.74
C GLU A 62 -5.02 -13.29 8.85
N GLY A 63 -4.60 -12.76 10.00
CA GLY A 63 -4.38 -11.33 10.16
C GLY A 63 -3.31 -10.78 9.23
N TYR A 64 -2.18 -11.48 9.10
CA TYR A 64 -1.15 -11.13 8.12
C TYR A 64 -1.68 -11.20 6.69
N LEU A 65 -2.47 -12.23 6.39
CA LEU A 65 -3.09 -12.40 5.07
C LEU A 65 -4.05 -11.24 4.75
N GLU A 66 -4.84 -10.82 5.71
CA GLU A 66 -5.76 -9.71 5.54
C GLU A 66 -5.02 -8.39 5.27
N ARG A 67 -3.91 -8.17 5.98
CA ARG A 67 -3.08 -6.97 5.81
C ARG A 67 -2.13 -7.05 4.62
N LYS A 68 -2.03 -8.21 3.96
CA LYS A 68 -1.07 -8.45 2.86
C LYS A 68 0.36 -8.18 3.30
N GLU A 69 0.73 -8.71 4.45
CA GLU A 69 2.07 -8.57 5.02
C GLU A 69 2.70 -9.93 5.28
N LEU A 70 4.01 -10.02 5.07
CA LEU A 70 4.78 -11.20 5.47
C LEU A 70 5.21 -11.04 6.93
N PRO A 71 5.24 -12.13 7.71
CA PRO A 71 5.86 -12.06 9.03
C PRO A 71 7.35 -11.80 8.91
N ASP A 72 7.95 -11.17 9.92
CA ASP A 72 9.40 -10.89 9.92
C ASP A 72 10.22 -12.18 9.96
N SER A 73 9.77 -13.14 10.76
CA SER A 73 10.43 -14.43 10.92
C SER A 73 9.43 -15.47 11.40
N LEU A 74 9.82 -16.74 11.32
CA LEU A 74 9.09 -17.84 11.91
C LEU A 74 9.89 -18.36 13.11
N ALA A 75 9.18 -18.85 14.13
CA ALA A 75 9.82 -19.49 15.29
C ALA A 75 10.70 -20.66 14.87
N ASP A 76 11.75 -20.95 15.67
CA ASP A 76 12.71 -22.00 15.36
C ASP A 76 12.08 -23.40 15.23
N ALA A 77 10.97 -23.61 15.91
CA ALA A 77 10.24 -24.88 15.85
C ALA A 77 9.59 -25.17 14.49
N TYR A 78 9.41 -24.17 13.64
CA TYR A 78 8.85 -24.38 12.31
C TYR A 78 9.84 -25.14 11.42
N PRO A 79 9.33 -26.00 10.50
CA PRO A 79 10.18 -26.71 9.56
C PRO A 79 11.05 -25.79 8.71
N GLY A 80 12.27 -26.26 8.40
CA GLY A 80 13.19 -25.52 7.55
C GLY A 80 12.62 -25.19 6.18
N ARG A 81 11.73 -26.02 5.65
CA ARG A 81 11.03 -25.78 4.39
C ARG A 81 10.23 -24.45 4.42
N LEU A 82 9.49 -24.24 5.51
CA LEU A 82 8.69 -23.01 5.66
C LEU A 82 9.56 -21.78 5.88
N LYS A 83 10.64 -21.93 6.63
CA LYS A 83 11.61 -20.84 6.84
C LYS A 83 12.25 -20.41 5.52
N ARG A 84 12.61 -21.38 4.67
CA ARG A 84 13.15 -21.09 3.33
C ARG A 84 12.13 -20.41 2.45
N LYS A 85 10.87 -20.86 2.48
CA LYS A 85 9.79 -20.23 1.71
C LYS A 85 9.55 -18.80 2.12
N LEU A 86 9.64 -18.52 3.43
CA LEU A 86 9.53 -17.14 3.90
C LEU A 86 10.69 -16.28 3.35
N LYS A 87 11.90 -16.80 3.40
CA LYS A 87 13.07 -16.11 2.87
C LYS A 87 12.91 -15.82 1.38
N GLU A 88 12.47 -16.80 0.61
CA GLU A 88 12.23 -16.66 -0.83
C GLU A 88 11.13 -15.63 -1.09
N ALA A 89 10.03 -15.67 -0.32
CA ALA A 89 8.95 -14.70 -0.45
C ALA A 89 9.42 -13.28 -0.15
N LYS A 90 10.26 -13.11 0.88
CA LYS A 90 10.84 -11.80 1.21
C LYS A 90 11.74 -11.28 0.10
N GLU A 91 12.57 -12.13 -0.47
CA GLU A 91 13.45 -11.77 -1.58
C GLU A 91 12.64 -11.38 -2.82
N GLU A 92 11.58 -12.12 -3.10
CA GLU A 92 10.72 -11.87 -4.26
C GLU A 92 9.93 -10.57 -4.11
N THR A 93 9.35 -10.32 -2.92
CA THR A 93 8.63 -9.05 -2.67
C THR A 93 9.58 -7.86 -2.71
N LYS A 94 10.79 -8.01 -2.19
CA LYS A 94 11.81 -6.97 -2.24
C LYS A 94 12.19 -6.64 -3.70
N ALA A 95 12.38 -7.67 -4.52
CA ALA A 95 12.70 -7.49 -5.94
C ALA A 95 11.56 -6.76 -6.67
N LEU A 96 10.31 -7.11 -6.38
CA LEU A 96 9.15 -6.42 -6.95
C LEU A 96 9.09 -4.96 -6.52
N GLU A 97 9.37 -4.67 -5.27
CA GLU A 97 9.41 -3.30 -4.77
C GLU A 97 10.50 -2.49 -5.48
N GLU A 98 11.70 -3.05 -5.63
CA GLU A 98 12.81 -2.40 -6.32
C GLU A 98 12.48 -2.15 -7.81
N GLU A 99 11.87 -3.13 -8.46
CA GLU A 99 11.45 -3.00 -9.86
C GLU A 99 10.43 -1.88 -10.04
N TYR A 100 9.53 -1.70 -9.07
CA TYR A 100 8.45 -0.72 -9.16
C TYR A 100 8.82 0.64 -8.59
N GLU A 101 9.90 0.76 -7.81
CA GLU A 101 10.26 1.98 -7.09
C GLU A 101 10.28 3.23 -7.97
N ASP A 102 10.93 3.16 -9.12
CA ASP A 102 11.05 4.30 -10.03
C ASP A 102 9.68 4.73 -10.57
N GLN A 103 8.83 3.77 -10.89
CA GLN A 103 7.47 4.04 -11.38
C GLN A 103 6.60 4.67 -10.29
N PHE A 104 6.76 4.20 -9.05
CA PHE A 104 6.05 4.75 -7.91
C PHE A 104 6.47 6.20 -7.64
N ASP A 105 7.77 6.46 -7.66
CA ASP A 105 8.31 7.80 -7.46
C ASP A 105 7.87 8.75 -8.58
N GLU A 106 7.83 8.27 -9.82
CA GLU A 106 7.34 9.04 -10.95
C GLU A 106 5.86 9.38 -10.79
N ALA A 107 5.05 8.41 -10.39
CA ALA A 107 3.62 8.62 -10.15
C ALA A 107 3.39 9.63 -9.03
N MET A 108 4.13 9.52 -7.93
CA MET A 108 4.03 10.45 -6.81
C MET A 108 4.44 11.86 -7.22
N GLN A 109 5.54 12.00 -7.99
CA GLN A 109 5.97 13.31 -8.48
C GLN A 109 4.93 13.92 -9.39
N ASP A 110 4.32 13.13 -10.27
CA ASP A 110 3.23 13.61 -11.15
C ASP A 110 2.05 14.13 -10.33
N TYR A 111 1.69 13.43 -9.25
CA TYR A 111 0.65 13.86 -8.33
C TYR A 111 1.00 15.21 -7.68
N LEU A 112 2.22 15.32 -7.13
CA LEU A 112 2.67 16.54 -6.49
C LEU A 112 2.70 17.73 -7.46
N ASP A 113 3.16 17.51 -8.68
CA ASP A 113 3.20 18.54 -9.73
C ASP A 113 1.78 18.97 -10.12
N LEU A 114 0.86 18.04 -10.24
CA LEU A 114 -0.52 18.33 -10.58
C LEU A 114 -1.22 19.11 -9.46
N LEU A 115 -0.93 18.78 -8.20
CA LEU A 115 -1.43 19.53 -7.05
C LEU A 115 -0.93 20.99 -7.08
N THR A 116 0.36 21.18 -7.33
CA THR A 116 0.95 22.53 -7.42
C THR A 116 0.34 23.32 -8.56
N LYS A 117 0.24 22.72 -9.73
CA LYS A 117 -0.34 23.40 -10.91
C LYS A 117 -1.79 23.79 -10.68
N THR A 118 -2.57 22.89 -10.09
CA THR A 118 -3.99 23.15 -9.80
C THR A 118 -4.14 24.20 -8.71
N ALA A 119 -3.30 24.17 -7.67
CA ALA A 119 -3.29 25.19 -6.62
C ALA A 119 -3.07 26.59 -7.21
N ASN A 120 -2.06 26.73 -8.06
CA ASN A 120 -1.76 28.00 -8.72
C ASN A 120 -2.93 28.49 -9.57
N SER A 121 -3.56 27.58 -10.30
CA SER A 121 -4.72 27.91 -11.15
C SER A 121 -5.90 28.41 -10.33
N VAL A 122 -6.28 27.72 -9.27
CA VAL A 122 -7.44 28.11 -8.45
C VAL A 122 -7.17 29.37 -7.62
N LEU A 123 -5.92 29.59 -7.18
CA LEU A 123 -5.54 30.82 -6.47
C LEU A 123 -5.67 32.04 -7.37
N LYS A 124 -5.30 31.92 -8.66
CA LYS A 124 -5.49 33.01 -9.62
C LYS A 124 -6.96 33.38 -9.81
N LYS A 125 -7.86 32.44 -9.62
CA LYS A 125 -9.29 32.64 -9.69
C LYS A 125 -9.90 33.15 -8.37
N GLY A 126 -9.08 33.32 -7.34
CA GLY A 126 -9.54 33.77 -6.03
C GLY A 126 -10.10 32.66 -5.15
N GLU A 127 -9.98 31.39 -5.55
CA GLU A 127 -10.46 30.24 -4.79
C GLU A 127 -9.44 29.85 -3.73
N VAL A 128 -9.32 30.65 -2.68
CA VAL A 128 -8.26 30.54 -1.67
C VAL A 128 -8.34 29.23 -0.89
N ALA A 129 -9.54 28.82 -0.48
CA ALA A 129 -9.71 27.60 0.30
C ALA A 129 -9.22 26.36 -0.46
N LYS A 130 -9.56 26.26 -1.74
CA LYS A 130 -9.11 25.16 -2.60
C LYS A 130 -7.59 25.20 -2.78
N GLY A 131 -7.04 26.38 -3.05
CA GLY A 131 -5.60 26.54 -3.23
C GLY A 131 -4.81 26.11 -2.01
N LYS A 132 -5.24 26.54 -0.84
CA LYS A 132 -4.61 26.13 0.43
C LYS A 132 -4.71 24.62 0.65
N MET A 133 -5.85 24.04 0.34
CA MET A 133 -6.06 22.60 0.49
C MET A 133 -5.09 21.82 -0.42
N PHE A 134 -4.93 22.20 -1.68
CA PHE A 134 -4.01 21.54 -2.60
C PHE A 134 -2.54 21.68 -2.16
N ILE A 135 -2.16 22.85 -1.66
CA ILE A 135 -0.81 23.08 -1.13
C ILE A 135 -0.55 22.19 0.08
N LEU A 136 -1.53 22.09 0.98
CA LEU A 136 -1.40 21.25 2.17
C LEU A 136 -1.35 19.77 1.79
N GLU A 137 -2.16 19.33 0.83
CA GLU A 137 -2.11 17.95 0.34
C GLU A 137 -0.71 17.62 -0.23
N ASN A 138 -0.14 18.53 -1.00
CA ASN A 138 1.22 18.37 -1.53
C ASN A 138 2.22 18.19 -0.40
N LYS A 139 2.16 19.02 0.62
CA LYS A 139 3.07 18.96 1.77
C LYS A 139 2.95 17.65 2.55
N VAL A 140 1.75 17.27 2.94
CA VAL A 140 1.54 16.06 3.74
C VAL A 140 1.87 14.80 2.95
N THR A 141 1.65 14.79 1.65
CA THR A 141 2.00 13.66 0.78
C THR A 141 3.51 13.56 0.61
N THR A 142 4.21 14.69 0.44
CA THR A 142 5.67 14.72 0.35
C THR A 142 6.31 14.12 1.59
N ASP A 143 5.75 14.43 2.76
CA ASP A 143 6.28 13.97 4.04
C ASP A 143 5.87 12.53 4.39
N ASN A 144 4.90 11.96 3.69
CA ASN A 144 4.36 10.64 4.01
C ASN A 144 3.98 9.87 2.75
N LYS A 145 4.88 9.02 2.28
CA LYS A 145 4.66 8.18 1.09
C LYS A 145 3.49 7.21 1.27
N ASP A 146 3.21 6.78 2.49
CA ASP A 146 2.10 5.85 2.76
C ASP A 146 0.76 6.47 2.38
N ARG A 147 0.63 7.78 2.51
CA ARG A 147 -0.56 8.50 2.09
C ARG A 147 -0.81 8.33 0.59
N PHE A 148 0.24 8.47 -0.21
CA PHE A 148 0.14 8.28 -1.66
C PHE A 148 -0.17 6.83 -2.01
N GLU A 149 0.45 5.88 -1.32
CA GLU A 149 0.18 4.46 -1.52
C GLU A 149 -1.30 4.14 -1.27
N LYS A 150 -1.89 4.68 -0.21
CA LYS A 150 -3.31 4.52 0.08
C LYS A 150 -4.19 5.11 -1.02
N ILE A 151 -3.80 6.25 -1.59
CA ILE A 151 -4.51 6.86 -2.71
C ILE A 151 -4.49 5.92 -3.91
N MET A 152 -3.34 5.33 -4.23
CA MET A 152 -3.21 4.38 -5.33
C MET A 152 -3.95 3.07 -5.06
N ASP A 153 -4.04 2.64 -3.81
CA ASP A 153 -4.82 1.46 -3.39
C ASP A 153 -6.33 1.72 -3.39
N LYS A 154 -6.75 2.93 -3.76
CA LYS A 154 -8.15 3.34 -3.81
C LYS A 154 -8.83 3.33 -2.45
N GLU A 155 -8.06 3.49 -1.39
CA GLU A 155 -8.59 3.65 -0.05
C GLU A 155 -9.14 5.07 0.13
N LYS A 156 -10.03 5.22 1.11
CA LYS A 156 -10.54 6.54 1.46
C LYS A 156 -9.46 7.30 2.23
N VAL A 157 -8.93 8.34 1.62
CA VAL A 157 -7.94 9.22 2.24
C VAL A 157 -8.59 10.56 2.50
N PRO A 158 -8.74 10.99 3.76
CA PRO A 158 -9.44 12.23 4.09
C PRO A 158 -8.70 13.45 3.57
N LEU A 159 -9.34 14.61 3.69
CA LEU A 159 -8.70 15.89 3.40
C LEU A 159 -7.45 16.04 4.26
N PRO A 160 -6.40 16.72 3.75
CA PRO A 160 -5.18 16.91 4.51
C PRO A 160 -5.43 17.81 5.74
N LYS A 161 -4.67 17.53 6.81
CA LYS A 161 -4.73 18.31 8.05
C LYS A 161 -3.34 18.81 8.38
N GLU A 162 -3.27 19.99 8.96
CA GLU A 162 -2.02 20.48 9.52
C GLU A 162 -1.67 19.66 10.77
N ALA A 163 -0.38 19.33 10.89
CA ALA A 163 0.12 18.58 12.03
C ALA A 163 0.19 19.45 13.28
#